data_9dbeafad90665432c076da202a9b3bf2
#
_entry.id   9dbeafad90665432c076da202a9b3bf2
#
_cell.length_a   1.000
_cell.length_b   1.000
_cell.length_c   1.000
_cell.angle_alpha   90.00
_cell.angle_beta   90.00
_cell.angle_gamma   90.00
#
_symmetry.space_group_name_H-M   'P 1'
#
loop_
_entity.id
_entity.type
_entity.pdbx_description
1 polymer ?
#
loop_
_entity_poly.entity_id
_entity_poly.type
_entity_poly.pdbx_seq_one_letter_code
_entity_poly.pdbx_strand_id
1 'polypeptide(L)'
;MKKTLSVLLAVLLAGGPGMGVTQSPVKKVAGLPQDAYKQPIPNLTAKQFKQFQRGEKVFNNFWIAVNNPTIPLVWDLSLPGPSGGEWGLGPMFLATNCAACHVNAGRGRALDASGSLTVQHVLRISVPGTDEHGGPNPDPHYGTEIQMFDTVTRKDPAARAGEGEVYLDWIDKPFRFPDGEELVLRQPKVRVEKLNFGPLADGIMMSLRNAQAMVGLGYLEAVSEKDILALAEKQKAEGLNGRPNYVRDDIKKQTSLGRFGWKANQPSVRQQIAGAFHADMGITSSLYPEQMCTSVQTECKAAIVGPTELRPDMWDAISFWTLTFEAPAQRNKDKPEVKNGESHFVSTGCAACHVSELRTSKNAHLPHFANRTIKPYTDMLLHDMGPELADGRPDYQAGGADWRTAPLWGIGLSKQVNASTSFLHDGRARNLQEAIIWHGGEAKAARDKFVAMPKAQRSELLAFLESL
;
A
#
# COMPACT_ATOMS: atom_id res chain seq x y z
N MET A 1 92.50 -4.49 -13.97
CA MET A 1 92.29 -3.64 -12.78
C MET A 1 91.10 -2.70 -13.01
N LYS A 2 89.89 -3.08 -12.69
CA LYS A 2 88.74 -2.16 -12.59
C LYS A 2 87.85 -2.76 -11.51
N LYS A 3 87.66 -2.04 -10.43
CA LYS A 3 86.72 -2.38 -9.29
C LYS A 3 85.32 -1.97 -9.70
N THR A 4 84.43 -2.89 -9.71
CA THR A 4 83.00 -2.63 -9.87
C THR A 4 82.33 -2.51 -8.50
N LEU A 5 81.75 -1.39 -8.23
CA LEU A 5 81.01 -1.06 -7.03
C LEU A 5 79.54 -1.43 -7.24
N SER A 6 79.02 -2.39 -6.47
CA SER A 6 77.61 -2.76 -6.49
C SER A 6 76.87 -1.87 -5.48
N VAL A 7 75.94 -1.07 -5.98
CA VAL A 7 75.00 -0.28 -5.18
C VAL A 7 73.74 -1.11 -5.00
N LEU A 8 73.44 -1.53 -3.76
CA LEU A 8 72.11 -2.10 -3.38
C LEU A 8 71.11 -0.95 -3.23
N LEU A 9 70.10 -0.95 -4.10
CA LEU A 9 68.96 -0.02 -4.00
C LEU A 9 67.85 -0.68 -3.13
N ALA A 10 67.71 -0.24 -1.90
CA ALA A 10 66.59 -0.61 -1.02
C ALA A 10 65.32 0.17 -1.44
N VAL A 11 64.35 -0.52 -1.99
CA VAL A 11 63.02 0.06 -2.29
C VAL A 11 62.19 0.00 -1.00
N LEU A 12 62.03 1.14 -0.36
CA LEU A 12 61.04 1.37 0.71
C LEU A 12 59.66 1.47 0.08
N LEU A 13 58.83 0.46 0.22
CA LEU A 13 57.39 0.52 -0.07
C LEU A 13 56.73 1.31 1.07
N ALA A 14 56.53 2.60 0.86
CA ALA A 14 55.64 3.43 1.68
C ALA A 14 54.19 3.04 1.34
N GLY A 15 53.52 2.29 2.21
CA GLY A 15 52.08 2.09 2.14
C GLY A 15 51.35 3.41 2.41
N GLY A 16 50.88 4.03 1.34
CA GLY A 16 49.98 5.20 1.42
C GLY A 16 48.60 4.78 2.01
N PRO A 17 47.98 5.62 2.82
CA PRO A 17 46.63 5.33 3.30
C PRO A 17 45.69 5.26 2.11
N GLY A 18 44.94 4.14 2.03
CA GLY A 18 43.91 3.95 1.01
C GLY A 18 42.97 5.14 1.01
N MET A 19 42.92 5.88 -0.11
CA MET A 19 41.89 6.89 -0.34
C MET A 19 40.55 6.18 -0.34
N GLY A 20 39.88 6.22 0.81
CA GLY A 20 38.46 5.90 0.88
C GLY A 20 37.76 6.94 -0.03
N VAL A 21 37.22 6.45 -1.15
CA VAL A 21 36.32 7.24 -1.98
C VAL A 21 35.10 7.57 -1.13
N THR A 22 35.11 8.71 -0.46
CA THR A 22 33.92 9.27 0.18
C THR A 22 32.98 9.66 -0.95
N GLN A 23 32.07 8.76 -1.29
CA GLN A 23 30.97 9.09 -2.20
C GLN A 23 30.17 10.20 -1.52
N SER A 24 30.12 11.37 -2.18
CA SER A 24 29.27 12.47 -1.73
C SER A 24 27.82 11.94 -1.60
N PRO A 25 27.14 12.23 -0.47
CA PRO A 25 25.74 11.81 -0.33
C PRO A 25 24.91 12.39 -1.47
N VAL A 26 24.07 11.58 -2.08
CA VAL A 26 23.11 12.05 -3.07
C VAL A 26 22.29 13.16 -2.42
N LYS A 27 22.41 14.39 -2.95
CA LYS A 27 21.62 15.53 -2.44
C LYS A 27 20.15 15.17 -2.58
N LYS A 28 19.34 15.44 -1.51
CA LYS A 28 17.89 15.44 -1.64
C LYS A 28 17.54 16.26 -2.87
N VAL A 29 16.91 15.63 -3.84
CA VAL A 29 16.33 16.36 -4.97
C VAL A 29 15.27 17.24 -4.35
N ALA A 30 15.33 18.56 -4.56
CA ALA A 30 14.27 19.46 -4.18
C ALA A 30 13.05 19.06 -5.01
N GLY A 31 12.24 18.14 -4.45
CA GLY A 31 11.07 17.60 -5.11
C GLY A 31 9.93 18.60 -5.07
N LEU A 32 9.06 18.53 -6.07
CA LEU A 32 7.77 19.22 -6.03
C LEU A 32 6.98 18.73 -4.80
N PRO A 33 6.06 19.52 -4.23
CA PRO A 33 5.25 19.10 -3.09
C PRO A 33 4.55 17.74 -3.27
N GLN A 34 4.15 17.44 -4.51
CA GLN A 34 3.56 16.16 -4.89
C GLN A 34 4.51 14.96 -4.78
N ASP A 35 5.83 15.18 -4.72
CA ASP A 35 6.83 14.14 -4.60
C ASP A 35 7.20 13.84 -3.13
N ALA A 36 6.48 14.40 -2.18
CA ALA A 36 6.79 14.29 -0.76
C ALA A 36 6.88 12.85 -0.26
N TYR A 37 6.14 11.91 -0.86
CA TYR A 37 6.15 10.50 -0.48
C TYR A 37 7.19 9.65 -1.21
N LYS A 38 7.79 10.17 -2.29
CA LYS A 38 8.78 9.47 -3.12
C LYS A 38 10.23 9.85 -2.79
N GLN A 39 10.47 10.58 -1.71
CA GLN A 39 11.83 10.96 -1.34
C GLN A 39 12.63 9.72 -0.92
N PRO A 40 13.80 9.48 -1.50
CA PRO A 40 14.64 8.36 -1.09
C PRO A 40 15.20 8.57 0.32
N ILE A 41 15.40 7.45 1.06
CA ILE A 41 16.18 7.48 2.31
C ILE A 41 17.56 8.11 2.06
N PRO A 42 18.14 8.77 3.07
CA PRO A 42 19.44 9.42 2.91
C PRO A 42 20.57 8.40 2.68
N ASN A 43 21.66 8.87 2.06
CA ASN A 43 22.91 8.12 1.91
C ASN A 43 22.82 6.85 1.04
N LEU A 44 21.92 6.79 0.08
CA LEU A 44 21.99 5.77 -0.96
C LEU A 44 23.29 5.88 -1.74
N THR A 45 23.96 4.76 -1.98
CA THR A 45 25.11 4.71 -2.91
C THR A 45 24.65 4.98 -4.34
N ALA A 46 25.57 5.35 -5.22
CA ALA A 46 25.25 5.58 -6.64
C ALA A 46 24.58 4.35 -7.31
N LYS A 47 24.98 3.14 -6.94
CA LYS A 47 24.35 1.88 -7.41
C LYS A 47 22.93 1.76 -6.88
N GLN A 48 22.70 2.00 -5.59
CA GLN A 48 21.38 1.96 -4.98
C GLN A 48 20.45 3.05 -5.55
N PHE A 49 20.96 4.23 -5.81
CA PHE A 49 20.17 5.30 -6.42
C PHE A 49 19.76 4.98 -7.86
N LYS A 50 20.63 4.35 -8.66
CA LYS A 50 20.23 3.83 -9.98
C LYS A 50 19.13 2.76 -9.87
N GLN A 51 19.21 1.88 -8.88
CA GLN A 51 18.17 0.88 -8.62
C GLN A 51 16.85 1.55 -8.21
N PHE A 52 16.92 2.58 -7.35
CA PHE A 52 15.77 3.41 -6.97
C PHE A 52 15.09 4.03 -8.21
N GLN A 53 15.85 4.70 -9.06
CA GLN A 53 15.31 5.30 -10.30
C GLN A 53 14.69 4.25 -11.25
N ARG A 54 15.30 3.06 -11.33
CA ARG A 54 14.75 1.96 -12.10
C ARG A 54 13.40 1.49 -11.55
N GLY A 55 13.27 1.36 -10.23
CA GLY A 55 12.01 0.99 -9.59
C GLY A 55 10.91 2.03 -9.82
N GLU A 56 11.25 3.33 -9.77
CA GLU A 56 10.32 4.41 -10.14
C GLU A 56 9.84 4.28 -11.59
N LYS A 57 10.72 3.92 -12.49
CA LYS A 57 10.36 3.68 -13.88
C LYS A 57 9.38 2.50 -14.01
N VAL A 58 9.63 1.37 -13.35
CA VAL A 58 8.72 0.22 -13.35
C VAL A 58 7.34 0.58 -12.80
N PHE A 59 7.29 1.37 -11.74
CA PHE A 59 6.04 1.82 -11.12
C PHE A 59 5.17 2.70 -12.05
N ASN A 60 5.81 3.57 -12.83
CA ASN A 60 5.13 4.54 -13.68
C ASN A 60 4.88 4.04 -15.11
N ASN A 61 5.63 3.04 -15.58
CA ASN A 61 5.50 2.54 -16.93
C ASN A 61 4.14 1.86 -17.15
N PHE A 62 3.62 2.05 -18.36
CA PHE A 62 2.45 1.32 -18.82
C PHE A 62 2.83 -0.11 -19.20
N TRP A 63 2.00 -1.05 -18.79
CA TRP A 63 2.07 -2.44 -19.24
C TRP A 63 1.11 -2.67 -20.39
N ILE A 64 1.54 -3.44 -21.37
CA ILE A 64 0.85 -3.65 -22.65
C ILE A 64 0.63 -5.13 -22.83
N ALA A 65 -0.54 -5.50 -23.35
CA ALA A 65 -0.85 -6.90 -23.67
C ALA A 65 0.03 -7.44 -24.79
N VAL A 66 0.58 -8.61 -24.57
CA VAL A 66 1.41 -9.31 -25.57
C VAL A 66 0.59 -9.71 -26.79
N ASN A 67 -0.69 -10.02 -26.61
CA ASN A 67 -1.63 -10.44 -27.65
C ASN A 67 -2.42 -9.27 -28.26
N ASN A 68 -1.95 -8.04 -28.16
CA ASN A 68 -2.64 -6.90 -28.74
C ASN A 68 -2.74 -7.06 -30.27
N PRO A 69 -3.95 -7.15 -30.87
CA PRO A 69 -4.11 -7.44 -32.29
C PRO A 69 -3.59 -6.35 -33.23
N THR A 70 -3.35 -5.15 -32.70
CA THR A 70 -2.80 -4.01 -33.46
C THR A 70 -1.27 -3.99 -33.45
N ILE A 71 -0.62 -4.88 -32.68
CA ILE A 71 0.83 -4.95 -32.53
C ILE A 71 1.24 -6.37 -32.90
N PRO A 72 2.24 -6.56 -33.80
CA PRO A 72 2.74 -7.89 -34.13
C PRO A 72 3.15 -8.64 -32.86
N LEU A 73 2.88 -9.94 -32.81
CA LEU A 73 3.34 -10.84 -31.74
C LEU A 73 4.86 -10.65 -31.54
N VAL A 74 5.22 -10.12 -30.39
CA VAL A 74 6.62 -9.93 -30.03
C VAL A 74 7.02 -11.10 -29.14
N TRP A 75 7.86 -11.98 -29.67
CA TRP A 75 8.39 -13.13 -28.95
C TRP A 75 9.51 -12.78 -27.96
N ASP A 76 10.10 -11.61 -28.11
CA ASP A 76 11.18 -11.12 -27.24
C ASP A 76 10.64 -10.06 -26.26
N LEU A 77 10.16 -10.54 -25.12
CA LEU A 77 9.68 -9.69 -24.03
C LEU A 77 10.78 -8.87 -23.35
N SER A 78 12.04 -9.05 -23.74
CA SER A 78 13.16 -8.21 -23.25
C SER A 78 13.24 -6.85 -23.96
N LEU A 79 12.58 -6.73 -25.11
CA LEU A 79 12.52 -5.47 -25.86
C LEU A 79 11.45 -4.55 -25.26
N PRO A 80 11.67 -3.22 -25.24
CA PRO A 80 10.64 -2.27 -24.85
C PRO A 80 9.40 -2.38 -25.73
N GLY A 81 8.21 -2.30 -25.12
CA GLY A 81 6.97 -2.19 -25.84
C GLY A 81 6.83 -0.87 -26.60
N PRO A 82 5.80 -0.72 -27.45
CA PRO A 82 5.49 0.52 -28.13
C PRO A 82 5.42 1.70 -27.16
N SER A 83 5.91 2.85 -27.56
CA SER A 83 5.99 4.07 -26.72
C SER A 83 6.79 3.89 -25.41
N GLY A 84 7.67 2.87 -25.32
CA GLY A 84 8.51 2.61 -24.15
C GLY A 84 7.80 1.91 -23.00
N GLY A 85 6.60 1.33 -23.22
CA GLY A 85 5.87 0.49 -22.24
C GLY A 85 6.59 -0.85 -22.00
N GLU A 86 6.11 -1.58 -21.00
CA GLU A 86 6.56 -2.95 -20.70
C GLU A 86 5.50 -3.94 -21.19
N TRP A 87 5.94 -5.11 -21.66
CA TRP A 87 5.06 -6.19 -22.05
C TRP A 87 4.60 -7.00 -20.84
N GLY A 88 3.43 -7.60 -20.93
CA GLY A 88 2.97 -8.59 -19.97
C GLY A 88 1.67 -8.25 -19.25
N LEU A 89 0.93 -7.20 -19.68
CA LEU A 89 -0.42 -6.96 -19.15
C LEU A 89 -1.28 -8.18 -19.38
N GLY A 90 -1.86 -8.69 -18.30
CA GLY A 90 -2.60 -9.94 -18.36
C GLY A 90 -3.96 -9.86 -19.03
N PRO A 91 -4.60 -11.00 -19.25
CA PRO A 91 -5.88 -11.06 -19.95
C PRO A 91 -7.00 -10.34 -19.22
N MET A 92 -6.98 -10.31 -17.89
CA MET A 92 -7.90 -9.58 -17.02
C MET A 92 -7.12 -8.65 -16.13
N PHE A 93 -7.61 -7.41 -15.90
CA PHE A 93 -6.89 -6.42 -15.10
C PHE A 93 -7.79 -5.26 -14.61
N LEU A 94 -7.31 -4.50 -13.64
CA LEU A 94 -7.91 -3.24 -13.17
C LEU A 94 -7.15 -2.01 -13.65
N ALA A 95 -5.83 -2.10 -13.79
CA ALA A 95 -4.98 -0.97 -14.14
C ALA A 95 -3.79 -1.41 -15.01
N THR A 96 -3.25 -0.48 -15.79
CA THR A 96 -2.10 -0.72 -16.66
C THR A 96 -0.78 -0.25 -16.06
N ASN A 97 -0.79 0.37 -14.88
CA ASN A 97 0.38 0.72 -14.09
C ASN A 97 0.01 0.97 -12.62
N CYS A 98 1.01 0.95 -11.75
CA CYS A 98 0.81 1.17 -10.32
C CYS A 98 0.41 2.62 -10.00
N ALA A 99 0.92 3.59 -10.75
CA ALA A 99 0.66 5.01 -10.55
C ALA A 99 -0.80 5.40 -10.81
N ALA A 100 -1.56 4.59 -11.56
CA ALA A 100 -3.00 4.80 -11.77
C ALA A 100 -3.77 4.75 -10.45
N CYS A 101 -3.40 3.82 -9.54
CA CYS A 101 -4.03 3.68 -8.23
C CYS A 101 -3.26 4.46 -7.14
N HIS A 102 -1.94 4.40 -7.13
CA HIS A 102 -1.07 5.05 -6.15
C HIS A 102 -0.49 6.37 -6.70
N VAL A 103 -1.35 7.39 -6.85
CA VAL A 103 -0.93 8.68 -7.41
C VAL A 103 0.25 9.27 -6.61
N ASN A 104 1.40 9.45 -7.26
CA ASN A 104 2.66 9.92 -6.66
C ASN A 104 3.10 9.10 -5.42
N ALA A 105 2.92 7.77 -5.45
CA ALA A 105 3.10 6.85 -4.32
C ALA A 105 2.17 7.15 -3.12
N GLY A 106 1.14 7.95 -3.34
CA GLY A 106 0.14 8.36 -2.36
C GLY A 106 -1.07 7.44 -2.33
N ARG A 107 -2.14 7.98 -1.78
CA ARG A 107 -3.46 7.33 -1.74
C ARG A 107 -4.16 7.47 -3.08
N GLY A 108 -5.11 6.58 -3.36
CA GLY A 108 -6.00 6.70 -4.52
C GLY A 108 -6.82 8.00 -4.49
N ARG A 109 -7.34 8.37 -5.65
CA ARG A 109 -8.23 9.54 -5.76
C ARG A 109 -9.56 9.29 -5.06
N ALA A 110 -10.17 10.34 -4.57
CA ALA A 110 -11.53 10.30 -4.08
C ALA A 110 -12.52 9.97 -5.21
N LEU A 111 -13.57 9.25 -4.85
CA LEU A 111 -14.78 9.13 -5.68
C LEU A 111 -15.78 10.15 -5.16
N ASP A 112 -15.90 11.28 -5.85
CA ASP A 112 -16.72 12.41 -5.36
C ASP A 112 -18.20 12.28 -5.69
N ALA A 113 -18.54 11.50 -6.73
CA ALA A 113 -19.91 11.26 -7.17
C ALA A 113 -20.24 9.77 -7.19
N SER A 114 -21.52 9.44 -7.11
CA SER A 114 -22.03 8.10 -7.41
C SER A 114 -21.82 7.78 -8.90
N GLY A 115 -21.53 6.52 -9.21
CA GLY A 115 -21.32 6.07 -10.57
C GLY A 115 -20.44 4.82 -10.66
N SER A 116 -19.97 4.56 -11.88
CA SER A 116 -19.04 3.45 -12.13
C SER A 116 -17.70 3.71 -11.44
N LEU A 117 -17.15 2.67 -10.80
CA LEU A 117 -15.82 2.72 -10.23
C LEU A 117 -14.77 2.96 -11.31
N THR A 118 -13.75 3.68 -10.94
CA THR A 118 -12.57 3.92 -11.75
C THR A 118 -11.41 3.05 -11.23
N VAL A 119 -10.33 3.01 -11.98
CA VAL A 119 -9.13 2.19 -11.71
C VAL A 119 -8.47 2.39 -10.33
N GLN A 120 -8.90 3.35 -9.52
CA GLN A 120 -8.24 3.69 -8.25
C GLN A 120 -8.77 2.94 -7.03
N HIS A 121 -9.80 2.13 -7.22
CA HIS A 121 -10.40 1.31 -6.17
C HIS A 121 -10.46 -0.13 -6.61
N VAL A 122 -10.17 -1.02 -5.69
CA VAL A 122 -10.26 -2.47 -5.88
C VAL A 122 -11.50 -2.96 -5.14
N LEU A 123 -12.34 -3.72 -5.81
CA LEU A 123 -13.42 -4.46 -5.17
C LEU A 123 -12.96 -5.89 -4.92
N ARG A 124 -12.51 -6.17 -3.70
CA ARG A 124 -12.21 -7.52 -3.24
C ARG A 124 -13.50 -8.27 -2.95
N ILE A 125 -13.57 -9.53 -3.39
CA ILE A 125 -14.69 -10.42 -3.13
C ILE A 125 -14.23 -11.74 -2.53
N SER A 126 -15.10 -12.43 -1.83
CA SER A 126 -14.91 -13.81 -1.40
C SER A 126 -16.25 -14.44 -1.02
N VAL A 127 -16.32 -15.76 -1.03
CA VAL A 127 -17.45 -16.53 -0.51
C VAL A 127 -17.17 -16.99 0.93
N PRO A 128 -18.17 -17.45 1.68
CA PRO A 128 -17.97 -18.00 3.02
C PRO A 128 -16.96 -19.14 3.07
N GLY A 129 -16.23 -19.26 4.16
CA GLY A 129 -15.16 -20.21 4.37
C GLY A 129 -13.78 -19.61 4.10
N THR A 130 -12.76 -20.46 4.07
CA THR A 130 -11.36 -20.10 3.82
C THR A 130 -10.75 -21.04 2.79
N ASP A 131 -9.72 -20.57 2.11
CA ASP A 131 -8.87 -21.42 1.28
C ASP A 131 -8.00 -22.37 2.15
N GLU A 132 -7.21 -23.21 1.50
CA GLU A 132 -6.32 -24.20 2.15
C GLU A 132 -5.24 -23.55 3.05
N HIS A 133 -5.02 -22.25 2.94
CA HIS A 133 -4.05 -21.48 3.71
C HIS A 133 -4.70 -20.54 4.74
N GLY A 134 -6.03 -20.64 4.92
CA GLY A 134 -6.78 -19.78 5.82
C GLY A 134 -7.06 -18.38 5.27
N GLY A 135 -6.76 -18.16 4.00
CA GLY A 135 -7.08 -16.93 3.27
C GLY A 135 -8.56 -16.88 2.82
N PRO A 136 -8.98 -15.76 2.21
CA PRO A 136 -10.34 -15.61 1.71
C PRO A 136 -10.66 -16.63 0.60
N ASN A 137 -11.79 -17.33 0.74
CA ASN A 137 -12.24 -18.31 -0.23
C ASN A 137 -12.73 -17.60 -1.52
N PRO A 138 -12.15 -17.90 -2.71
CA PRO A 138 -12.49 -17.20 -3.94
C PRO A 138 -13.90 -17.53 -4.44
N ASP A 139 -14.53 -16.56 -5.11
CA ASP A 139 -15.73 -16.82 -5.90
C ASP A 139 -15.37 -17.74 -7.08
N PRO A 140 -16.18 -18.79 -7.39
CA PRO A 140 -15.85 -19.76 -8.44
C PRO A 140 -15.84 -19.17 -9.86
N HIS A 141 -16.52 -18.04 -10.08
CA HIS A 141 -16.62 -17.38 -11.39
C HIS A 141 -15.66 -16.20 -11.54
N TYR A 142 -15.34 -15.51 -10.43
CA TYR A 142 -14.66 -14.20 -10.44
C TYR A 142 -13.40 -14.16 -9.57
N GLY A 143 -13.05 -15.24 -8.87
CA GLY A 143 -11.85 -15.28 -8.04
C GLY A 143 -11.98 -14.40 -6.79
N THR A 144 -10.96 -13.57 -6.51
CA THR A 144 -10.85 -12.79 -5.26
C THR A 144 -11.10 -11.28 -5.45
N GLU A 145 -11.32 -10.82 -6.68
CA GLU A 145 -11.67 -9.43 -6.99
C GLU A 145 -12.36 -9.33 -8.34
N ILE A 146 -13.11 -8.26 -8.57
CA ILE A 146 -13.74 -7.98 -9.86
C ILE A 146 -12.78 -7.17 -10.73
N GLN A 147 -12.37 -7.74 -11.85
CA GLN A 147 -11.50 -7.10 -12.84
C GLN A 147 -12.33 -6.51 -13.97
N MET A 148 -12.29 -5.16 -14.08
CA MET A 148 -13.19 -4.41 -14.97
C MET A 148 -12.71 -4.31 -16.42
N PHE A 149 -11.48 -4.72 -16.71
CA PHE A 149 -10.88 -4.64 -18.03
C PHE A 149 -10.26 -5.96 -18.45
N ASP A 150 -10.12 -6.13 -19.75
CA ASP A 150 -9.42 -7.28 -20.33
C ASP A 150 -8.75 -6.94 -21.67
N THR A 151 -7.92 -7.87 -22.12
CA THR A 151 -7.25 -7.83 -23.44
C THR A 151 -7.77 -8.90 -24.38
N VAL A 152 -8.87 -9.53 -24.03
CA VAL A 152 -9.44 -10.66 -24.79
C VAL A 152 -10.01 -10.20 -26.13
N THR A 153 -9.60 -10.84 -27.23
CA THR A 153 -10.19 -10.61 -28.54
C THR A 153 -11.54 -11.33 -28.60
N ARG A 154 -12.62 -10.58 -28.67
CA ARG A 154 -13.99 -11.12 -28.77
C ARG A 154 -14.47 -11.22 -30.21
N LYS A 155 -15.25 -12.27 -30.49
CA LYS A 155 -15.93 -12.42 -31.78
C LYS A 155 -17.03 -11.37 -31.94
N ASP A 156 -17.70 -11.01 -30.85
CA ASP A 156 -18.69 -9.94 -30.80
C ASP A 156 -18.05 -8.64 -30.31
N PRO A 157 -17.92 -7.61 -31.16
CA PRO A 157 -17.38 -6.32 -30.76
C PRO A 157 -18.26 -5.56 -29.74
N ALA A 158 -19.54 -5.97 -29.59
CA ALA A 158 -20.44 -5.42 -28.59
C ALA A 158 -20.32 -6.09 -27.21
N ALA A 159 -19.58 -7.22 -27.13
CA ALA A 159 -19.29 -7.87 -25.86
C ALA A 159 -18.45 -6.94 -24.95
N ARG A 160 -18.83 -6.90 -23.67
CA ARG A 160 -18.21 -6.00 -22.71
C ARG A 160 -16.84 -6.49 -22.28
N ALA A 161 -15.98 -5.53 -21.95
CA ALA A 161 -14.68 -5.82 -21.37
C ALA A 161 -14.80 -6.25 -19.90
N GLY A 162 -13.82 -7.02 -19.43
CA GLY A 162 -13.68 -7.44 -18.05
C GLY A 162 -14.72 -8.43 -17.56
N GLU A 163 -14.84 -8.52 -16.26
CA GLU A 163 -15.72 -9.46 -15.57
C GLU A 163 -17.11 -8.89 -15.30
N GLY A 164 -17.20 -7.58 -15.19
CA GLY A 164 -18.42 -6.84 -14.89
C GLY A 164 -18.16 -5.37 -14.65
N GLU A 165 -19.20 -4.64 -14.31
CA GLU A 165 -19.10 -3.22 -13.95
C GLU A 165 -19.39 -3.04 -12.47
N VAL A 166 -18.52 -2.30 -11.76
CA VAL A 166 -18.70 -1.98 -10.35
C VAL A 166 -19.21 -0.55 -10.22
N TYR A 167 -20.28 -0.38 -9.49
CA TYR A 167 -20.91 0.93 -9.21
C TYR A 167 -20.86 1.24 -7.72
N LEU A 168 -20.72 2.54 -7.44
CA LEU A 168 -20.73 3.08 -6.09
C LEU A 168 -21.85 4.11 -5.98
N ASP A 169 -22.70 3.95 -4.98
CA ASP A 169 -23.67 4.95 -4.56
C ASP A 169 -23.26 5.50 -3.20
N TRP A 170 -23.37 6.81 -3.01
CA TRP A 170 -23.13 7.44 -1.72
C TRP A 170 -24.46 7.63 -0.98
N ILE A 171 -24.51 7.15 0.26
CA ILE A 171 -25.65 7.35 1.16
C ILE A 171 -25.25 8.41 2.17
N ASP A 172 -25.94 9.53 2.16
CA ASP A 172 -25.73 10.64 3.07
C ASP A 172 -26.10 10.24 4.53
N LYS A 173 -25.23 10.61 5.46
CA LYS A 173 -25.38 10.39 6.91
C LYS A 173 -25.19 11.74 7.62
N PRO A 174 -26.28 12.48 7.90
CA PRO A 174 -26.19 13.71 8.66
C PRO A 174 -25.55 13.47 10.03
N PHE A 175 -24.65 14.37 10.42
CA PHE A 175 -23.99 14.36 11.70
C PHE A 175 -23.96 15.76 12.30
N ARG A 176 -24.23 15.86 13.61
CA ARG A 176 -24.24 17.13 14.34
C ARG A 176 -23.39 17.04 15.60
N PHE A 177 -22.50 18.00 15.75
CA PHE A 177 -21.72 18.18 16.98
C PHE A 177 -22.58 18.79 18.10
N PRO A 178 -22.20 18.59 19.37
CA PRO A 178 -22.91 19.19 20.52
C PRO A 178 -22.96 20.71 20.48
N ASP A 179 -21.97 21.35 19.86
CA ASP A 179 -21.91 22.82 19.70
C ASP A 179 -22.73 23.37 18.52
N GLY A 180 -23.49 22.47 17.83
CA GLY A 180 -24.38 22.83 16.74
C GLY A 180 -23.75 22.79 15.36
N GLU A 181 -22.44 22.55 15.19
CA GLU A 181 -21.81 22.35 13.91
C GLU A 181 -22.41 21.11 13.21
N GLU A 182 -22.80 21.26 11.95
CA GLU A 182 -23.39 20.19 11.16
C GLU A 182 -22.48 19.83 9.99
N LEU A 183 -22.44 18.55 9.63
CA LEU A 183 -21.83 18.05 8.44
C LEU A 183 -22.60 16.82 7.92
N VAL A 184 -22.35 16.45 6.69
CA VAL A 184 -22.93 15.24 6.10
C VAL A 184 -21.80 14.28 5.80
N LEU A 185 -21.76 13.16 6.51
CA LEU A 185 -20.91 12.01 6.19
C LEU A 185 -21.50 11.25 5.01
N ARG A 186 -20.71 10.40 4.37
CA ARG A 186 -21.20 9.56 3.27
C ARG A 186 -20.76 8.10 3.48
N GLN A 187 -21.69 7.19 3.29
CA GLN A 187 -21.46 5.76 3.37
C GLN A 187 -21.50 5.15 1.97
N PRO A 188 -20.51 4.34 1.56
CA PRO A 188 -20.53 3.70 0.27
C PRO A 188 -21.52 2.54 0.25
N LYS A 189 -22.24 2.38 -0.87
CA LYS A 189 -23.00 1.20 -1.23
C LYS A 189 -22.51 0.71 -2.58
N VAL A 190 -21.85 -0.43 -2.58
CA VAL A 190 -21.30 -1.04 -3.80
C VAL A 190 -22.33 -1.93 -4.44
N ARG A 191 -22.42 -1.88 -5.78
CA ARG A 191 -23.19 -2.78 -6.62
C ARG A 191 -22.30 -3.30 -7.75
N VAL A 192 -22.45 -4.57 -8.07
CA VAL A 192 -21.81 -5.18 -9.24
C VAL A 192 -22.90 -5.51 -10.26
N GLU A 193 -22.73 -5.06 -11.48
CA GLU A 193 -23.70 -5.21 -12.55
C GLU A 193 -23.05 -5.77 -13.81
N LYS A 194 -23.87 -6.24 -14.74
CA LYS A 194 -23.41 -6.64 -16.07
C LYS A 194 -22.29 -7.68 -16.05
N LEU A 195 -22.45 -8.65 -15.16
CA LEU A 195 -21.53 -9.76 -14.98
C LEU A 195 -21.43 -10.63 -16.25
N ASN A 196 -20.21 -10.94 -16.69
CA ASN A 196 -19.98 -11.70 -17.95
C ASN A 196 -19.88 -13.22 -17.76
N PHE A 197 -19.70 -13.71 -16.53
CA PHE A 197 -19.44 -15.15 -16.27
C PHE A 197 -20.48 -15.79 -15.34
N GLY A 198 -21.71 -15.29 -15.37
CA GLY A 198 -22.80 -15.73 -14.53
C GLY A 198 -22.98 -14.90 -13.27
N PRO A 199 -23.91 -15.28 -12.36
CA PRO A 199 -24.12 -14.55 -11.11
C PRO A 199 -22.94 -14.75 -10.15
N LEU A 200 -22.75 -13.78 -9.26
CA LEU A 200 -21.90 -13.98 -8.07
C LEU A 200 -22.47 -15.12 -7.22
N ALA A 201 -21.59 -15.87 -6.57
CA ALA A 201 -22.02 -16.97 -5.71
C ALA A 201 -22.81 -16.47 -4.50
N ASP A 202 -23.66 -17.34 -3.97
CA ASP A 202 -24.47 -17.07 -2.78
C ASP A 202 -23.58 -16.74 -1.57
N GLY A 203 -23.99 -15.74 -0.80
CA GLY A 203 -23.22 -15.30 0.37
C GLY A 203 -21.97 -14.50 0.05
N ILE A 204 -21.83 -13.97 -1.17
CA ILE A 204 -20.70 -13.15 -1.58
C ILE A 204 -20.46 -11.99 -0.59
N MET A 205 -19.23 -11.83 -0.17
CA MET A 205 -18.74 -10.74 0.68
C MET A 205 -17.89 -9.80 -0.16
N MET A 206 -18.11 -8.49 -0.03
CA MET A 206 -17.48 -7.46 -0.85
C MET A 206 -16.75 -6.44 0.01
N SER A 207 -15.54 -6.10 -0.37
CA SER A 207 -14.69 -5.11 0.31
C SER A 207 -14.15 -4.10 -0.68
N LEU A 208 -14.69 -2.89 -0.67
CA LEU A 208 -14.15 -1.77 -1.46
C LEU A 208 -12.88 -1.23 -0.80
N ARG A 209 -11.80 -1.15 -1.56
CA ARG A 209 -10.49 -0.70 -1.03
C ARG A 209 -9.88 0.38 -1.92
N ASN A 210 -9.55 1.51 -1.29
CA ASN A 210 -8.77 2.58 -1.88
C ASN A 210 -7.27 2.28 -1.72
N ALA A 211 -6.45 2.68 -2.68
CA ALA A 211 -5.00 2.53 -2.61
C ALA A 211 -4.41 3.29 -1.40
N GLN A 212 -3.48 2.65 -0.68
CA GLN A 212 -2.79 3.23 0.48
C GLN A 212 -1.59 4.05 0.05
N ALA A 213 -1.19 5.02 0.88
CA ALA A 213 0.11 5.67 0.74
C ALA A 213 1.25 4.67 1.00
N MET A 214 2.32 4.77 0.19
CA MET A 214 3.43 3.83 0.21
C MET A 214 4.63 4.33 1.03
N VAL A 215 4.50 5.45 1.70
CA VAL A 215 5.58 6.13 2.44
C VAL A 215 6.08 5.31 3.64
N GLY A 216 7.39 5.24 3.83
CA GLY A 216 8.02 4.68 5.02
C GLY A 216 7.91 3.16 5.20
N LEU A 217 7.46 2.40 4.19
CA LEU A 217 7.17 0.97 4.33
C LEU A 217 8.38 0.14 4.76
N GLY A 218 9.60 0.50 4.33
CA GLY A 218 10.81 -0.20 4.74
C GLY A 218 11.12 -0.08 6.23
N TYR A 219 10.76 1.04 6.84
CA TYR A 219 10.85 1.19 8.30
C TYR A 219 9.84 0.32 9.04
N LEU A 220 8.59 0.24 8.55
CA LEU A 220 7.56 -0.63 9.14
C LEU A 220 7.92 -2.11 8.99
N GLU A 221 8.47 -2.51 7.84
CA GLU A 221 8.94 -3.88 7.63
C GLU A 221 10.10 -4.24 8.57
N ALA A 222 10.90 -3.26 8.97
CA ALA A 222 12.03 -3.45 9.87
C ALA A 222 11.65 -3.50 11.37
N VAL A 223 10.42 -3.20 11.77
CA VAL A 223 9.95 -3.39 13.15
C VAL A 223 9.93 -4.88 13.47
N SER A 224 10.44 -5.28 14.64
CA SER A 224 10.48 -6.70 15.00
C SER A 224 9.08 -7.24 15.32
N GLU A 225 8.82 -8.50 14.95
CA GLU A 225 7.58 -9.18 15.35
C GLU A 225 7.38 -9.17 16.86
N LYS A 226 8.47 -9.41 17.62
CA LYS A 226 8.46 -9.37 19.07
C LYS A 226 7.90 -8.04 19.62
N ASP A 227 8.29 -6.91 19.02
CA ASP A 227 7.85 -5.59 19.49
C ASP A 227 6.37 -5.35 19.17
N ILE A 228 5.90 -5.82 18.01
CA ILE A 228 4.47 -5.75 17.64
C ILE A 228 3.63 -6.61 18.58
N LEU A 229 4.06 -7.83 18.88
CA LEU A 229 3.36 -8.71 19.81
C LEU A 229 3.36 -8.16 21.25
N ALA A 230 4.45 -7.51 21.68
CA ALA A 230 4.49 -6.84 22.98
C ALA A 230 3.49 -5.69 23.09
N LEU A 231 3.21 -4.97 21.99
CA LEU A 231 2.15 -3.96 21.96
C LEU A 231 0.77 -4.60 22.10
N ALA A 232 0.49 -5.73 21.45
CA ALA A 232 -0.77 -6.45 21.59
C ALA A 232 -1.02 -6.88 23.04
N GLU A 233 0.00 -7.45 23.71
CA GLU A 233 -0.11 -7.84 25.12
C GLU A 233 -0.30 -6.65 26.06
N LYS A 234 0.38 -5.53 25.81
CA LYS A 234 0.19 -4.29 26.55
C LYS A 234 -1.24 -3.78 26.41
N GLN A 235 -1.76 -3.69 25.19
CA GLN A 235 -3.12 -3.23 24.90
C GLN A 235 -4.18 -4.12 25.56
N LYS A 236 -3.97 -5.44 25.52
CA LYS A 236 -4.84 -6.39 26.21
C LYS A 236 -4.93 -6.12 27.72
N ALA A 237 -3.80 -5.80 28.36
CA ALA A 237 -3.77 -5.42 29.78
C ALA A 237 -4.48 -4.08 30.05
N GLU A 238 -4.56 -3.20 29.05
CA GLU A 238 -5.25 -1.91 29.09
C GLU A 238 -6.73 -1.99 28.66
N GLY A 239 -7.25 -3.20 28.36
CA GLY A 239 -8.64 -3.44 27.97
C GLY A 239 -8.95 -3.18 26.50
N LEU A 240 -7.93 -3.08 25.64
CA LEU A 240 -8.06 -3.06 24.18
C LEU A 240 -7.79 -4.46 23.59
N ASN A 241 -8.27 -4.70 22.39
CA ASN A 241 -8.13 -6.01 21.73
C ASN A 241 -7.30 -5.93 20.43
N GLY A 242 -6.26 -5.11 20.46
CA GLY A 242 -5.30 -5.06 19.36
C GLY A 242 -4.65 -6.43 19.14
N ARG A 243 -4.71 -6.97 17.92
CA ARG A 243 -4.21 -8.31 17.64
C ARG A 243 -3.48 -8.41 16.31
N PRO A 244 -2.46 -9.30 16.20
CA PRO A 244 -1.80 -9.58 14.95
C PRO A 244 -2.74 -10.26 13.96
N ASN A 245 -2.45 -10.14 12.65
CA ASN A 245 -2.97 -11.04 11.62
C ASN A 245 -1.85 -12.00 11.22
N TYR A 246 -2.09 -13.30 11.29
CA TYR A 246 -1.16 -14.30 10.78
C TYR A 246 -1.64 -14.78 9.41
N VAL A 247 -0.73 -14.71 8.42
CA VAL A 247 -1.07 -14.82 7.01
C VAL A 247 -0.10 -15.75 6.28
N ARG A 248 -0.48 -16.22 5.11
CA ARG A 248 0.41 -16.98 4.24
C ARG A 248 1.56 -16.10 3.72
N ASP A 249 2.78 -16.52 4.00
CA ASP A 249 4.00 -15.98 3.41
C ASP A 249 4.43 -16.93 2.26
N ASP A 250 4.10 -16.53 1.04
CA ASP A 250 4.37 -17.35 -0.14
C ASP A 250 5.84 -17.36 -0.51
N ILE A 251 6.60 -16.35 -0.12
CA ILE A 251 8.05 -16.32 -0.32
C ILE A 251 8.74 -17.34 0.59
N LYS A 252 8.34 -17.40 1.86
CA LYS A 252 8.92 -18.32 2.85
C LYS A 252 8.20 -19.66 2.95
N LYS A 253 7.04 -19.80 2.29
CA LYS A 253 6.18 -21.01 2.34
C LYS A 253 5.72 -21.39 3.74
N GLN A 254 5.44 -20.39 4.58
CA GLN A 254 5.00 -20.57 5.97
C GLN A 254 3.94 -19.52 6.36
N THR A 255 3.38 -19.65 7.57
CA THR A 255 2.58 -18.60 8.20
C THR A 255 3.52 -17.56 8.81
N SER A 256 3.26 -16.29 8.56
CA SER A 256 4.03 -15.16 9.09
C SER A 256 3.12 -14.06 9.58
N LEU A 257 3.65 -13.16 10.42
CA LEU A 257 2.95 -11.96 10.83
C LEU A 257 2.66 -11.05 9.63
N GLY A 258 1.39 -10.74 9.41
CA GLY A 258 0.93 -9.76 8.44
C GLY A 258 1.24 -8.33 8.90
N ARG A 259 1.67 -7.48 7.97
CA ARG A 259 2.14 -6.11 8.25
C ARG A 259 1.50 -5.07 7.37
N PHE A 260 1.19 -5.44 6.12
CA PHE A 260 0.75 -4.54 5.06
C PHE A 260 -0.66 -4.88 4.58
N GLY A 261 -1.23 -3.99 3.78
CA GLY A 261 -2.64 -4.04 3.43
C GLY A 261 -3.55 -3.45 4.52
N TRP A 262 -4.81 -3.22 4.20
CA TRP A 262 -5.79 -2.64 5.12
C TRP A 262 -6.12 -3.56 6.31
N LYS A 263 -6.02 -4.87 6.12
CA LYS A 263 -6.27 -5.89 7.15
C LYS A 263 -4.98 -6.63 7.56
N ALA A 264 -3.80 -6.01 7.41
CA ALA A 264 -2.51 -6.65 7.68
C ALA A 264 -2.40 -8.03 6.99
N ASN A 265 -2.89 -8.15 5.76
CA ASN A 265 -3.01 -9.42 5.03
C ASN A 265 -1.78 -9.75 4.16
N GLN A 266 -0.71 -8.96 4.28
CA GLN A 266 0.54 -9.20 3.56
C GLN A 266 1.74 -9.16 4.52
N PRO A 267 2.64 -10.16 4.49
CA PRO A 267 3.76 -10.25 5.43
C PRO A 267 4.93 -9.34 5.06
N SER A 268 5.08 -9.00 3.78
CA SER A 268 6.18 -8.18 3.26
C SER A 268 5.76 -7.30 2.09
N VAL A 269 6.49 -6.21 1.89
CA VAL A 269 6.30 -5.32 0.72
C VAL A 269 6.57 -6.08 -0.58
N ARG A 270 7.58 -6.96 -0.58
CA ARG A 270 7.93 -7.75 -1.76
C ARG A 270 6.79 -8.65 -2.22
N GLN A 271 6.13 -9.35 -1.31
CA GLN A 271 4.97 -10.18 -1.64
C GLN A 271 3.76 -9.34 -2.04
N GLN A 272 3.50 -8.23 -1.33
CA GLN A 272 2.42 -7.29 -1.70
C GLN A 272 2.57 -6.79 -3.14
N ILE A 273 3.79 -6.48 -3.58
CA ILE A 273 4.07 -6.02 -4.95
C ILE A 273 3.75 -7.14 -5.96
N ALA A 274 4.23 -8.36 -5.73
CA ALA A 274 3.92 -9.49 -6.61
C ALA A 274 2.41 -9.77 -6.67
N GLY A 275 1.72 -9.67 -5.52
CA GLY A 275 0.26 -9.81 -5.45
C GLY A 275 -0.48 -8.72 -6.22
N ALA A 276 -0.01 -7.46 -6.16
CA ALA A 276 -0.60 -6.36 -6.92
C ALA A 276 -0.39 -6.51 -8.44
N PHE A 277 0.81 -6.92 -8.87
CA PHE A 277 1.03 -7.27 -10.29
C PHE A 277 0.08 -8.36 -10.74
N HIS A 278 -0.07 -9.40 -9.94
CA HIS A 278 -0.89 -10.57 -10.26
C HIS A 278 -2.39 -10.25 -10.29
N ALA A 279 -2.91 -9.65 -9.23
CA ALA A 279 -4.34 -9.43 -9.07
C ALA A 279 -4.82 -8.17 -9.82
N ASP A 280 -4.12 -7.01 -9.62
CA ASP A 280 -4.60 -5.73 -10.15
C ASP A 280 -4.24 -5.54 -11.63
N MET A 281 -3.22 -6.25 -12.15
CA MET A 281 -2.70 -6.08 -13.52
C MET A 281 -2.66 -7.38 -14.34
N GLY A 282 -3.01 -8.52 -13.77
CA GLY A 282 -2.97 -9.81 -14.43
C GLY A 282 -1.55 -10.25 -14.85
N ILE A 283 -0.50 -9.72 -14.22
CA ILE A 283 0.89 -9.97 -14.57
C ILE A 283 1.45 -11.07 -13.68
N THR A 284 1.79 -12.20 -14.26
CA THR A 284 2.40 -13.33 -13.55
C THR A 284 3.82 -13.04 -13.09
N SER A 285 4.31 -13.82 -12.14
CA SER A 285 5.66 -13.72 -11.60
C SER A 285 6.17 -15.11 -11.22
N SER A 286 7.45 -15.21 -10.86
CA SER A 286 7.98 -16.47 -10.31
C SER A 286 7.32 -16.87 -8.99
N LEU A 287 6.65 -15.95 -8.28
CA LEU A 287 5.89 -16.24 -7.06
C LEU A 287 4.46 -16.68 -7.39
N TYR A 288 3.83 -16.07 -8.37
CA TYR A 288 2.48 -16.33 -8.86
C TYR A 288 2.52 -16.61 -10.37
N PRO A 289 2.86 -17.85 -10.77
CA PRO A 289 3.08 -18.18 -12.19
C PRO A 289 1.80 -18.41 -13.00
N GLU A 290 0.66 -18.64 -12.32
CA GLU A 290 -0.61 -18.90 -12.97
C GLU A 290 -1.46 -17.63 -13.09
N GLN A 291 -2.13 -17.44 -14.22
CA GLN A 291 -3.09 -16.34 -14.37
C GLN A 291 -4.36 -16.59 -13.54
N MET A 292 -4.99 -15.51 -13.09
CA MET A 292 -6.19 -15.58 -12.23
C MET A 292 -7.48 -15.99 -12.98
N CYS A 293 -7.39 -16.47 -14.21
CA CYS A 293 -8.55 -16.94 -14.97
C CYS A 293 -9.25 -18.12 -14.27
N THR A 294 -10.51 -17.97 -13.90
CA THR A 294 -11.30 -19.02 -13.29
C THR A 294 -11.66 -20.14 -14.29
N SER A 295 -12.27 -21.23 -13.81
CA SER A 295 -12.61 -22.38 -14.66
C SER A 295 -13.58 -22.01 -15.79
N VAL A 296 -14.46 -21.05 -15.57
CA VAL A 296 -15.50 -20.63 -16.53
C VAL A 296 -15.01 -19.56 -17.52
N GLN A 297 -13.89 -18.91 -17.24
CA GLN A 297 -13.31 -17.85 -18.06
C GLN A 297 -12.44 -18.40 -19.19
N THR A 298 -13.05 -19.14 -20.11
CA THR A 298 -12.34 -19.85 -21.19
C THR A 298 -11.59 -18.92 -22.13
N GLU A 299 -12.15 -17.75 -22.43
CA GLU A 299 -11.50 -16.74 -23.28
C GLU A 299 -10.28 -16.09 -22.59
N CYS A 300 -10.37 -15.86 -21.28
CA CYS A 300 -9.23 -15.42 -20.46
C CYS A 300 -8.08 -16.45 -20.57
N LYS A 301 -8.38 -17.73 -20.37
CA LYS A 301 -7.38 -18.81 -20.51
C LYS A 301 -6.78 -18.89 -21.91
N ALA A 302 -7.59 -18.69 -22.93
CA ALA A 302 -7.12 -18.69 -24.33
C ALA A 302 -6.23 -17.48 -24.66
N ALA A 303 -6.35 -16.40 -23.90
CA ALA A 303 -5.56 -15.18 -24.08
C ALA A 303 -4.22 -15.19 -23.32
N ILE A 304 -3.94 -16.25 -22.55
CA ILE A 304 -2.65 -16.40 -21.84
C ILE A 304 -1.54 -16.61 -22.87
N VAL A 305 -0.53 -15.75 -22.84
CA VAL A 305 0.61 -15.81 -23.77
C VAL A 305 1.91 -15.87 -22.97
N GLY A 306 2.51 -17.05 -22.92
CA GLY A 306 3.87 -17.24 -22.45
C GLY A 306 4.06 -17.41 -20.94
N PRO A 307 5.33 -17.55 -20.50
CA PRO A 307 5.70 -17.72 -19.11
C PRO A 307 5.71 -16.40 -18.35
N THR A 308 6.15 -16.47 -17.09
CA THR A 308 6.32 -15.36 -16.15
C THR A 308 6.73 -14.03 -16.80
N GLU A 309 5.93 -13.00 -16.60
CA GLU A 309 6.03 -11.70 -17.27
C GLU A 309 6.80 -10.67 -16.44
N LEU A 310 6.62 -10.66 -15.10
CA LEU A 310 7.41 -9.81 -14.20
C LEU A 310 8.82 -10.39 -14.02
N ARG A 311 9.80 -9.79 -14.68
CA ARG A 311 11.19 -10.22 -14.56
C ARG A 311 11.74 -10.00 -13.14
N PRO A 312 12.59 -10.90 -12.62
CA PRO A 312 13.15 -10.79 -11.27
C PRO A 312 13.84 -9.45 -10.99
N ASP A 313 14.57 -8.92 -11.98
CA ASP A 313 15.28 -7.64 -11.89
C ASP A 313 14.36 -6.42 -11.80
N MET A 314 13.18 -6.48 -12.40
CA MET A 314 12.13 -5.47 -12.26
C MET A 314 11.45 -5.56 -10.90
N TRP A 315 11.13 -6.78 -10.45
CA TRP A 315 10.56 -7.01 -9.12
C TRP A 315 11.52 -6.55 -8.01
N ASP A 316 12.83 -6.83 -8.16
CA ASP A 316 13.86 -6.31 -7.24
C ASP A 316 13.94 -4.78 -7.25
N ALA A 317 13.87 -4.16 -8.42
CA ALA A 317 13.97 -2.72 -8.55
C ALA A 317 12.77 -1.99 -7.93
N ILE A 318 11.53 -2.41 -8.23
CA ILE A 318 10.33 -1.80 -7.66
C ILE A 318 10.20 -2.09 -6.16
N SER A 319 10.61 -3.28 -5.68
CA SER A 319 10.65 -3.59 -4.26
C SER A 319 11.65 -2.69 -3.52
N PHE A 320 12.83 -2.50 -4.09
CA PHE A 320 13.83 -1.59 -3.52
C PHE A 320 13.32 -0.15 -3.48
N TRP A 321 12.71 0.34 -4.56
CA TRP A 321 12.15 1.69 -4.65
C TRP A 321 11.09 1.91 -3.57
N THR A 322 10.12 1.01 -3.45
CA THR A 322 9.02 1.10 -2.47
C THR A 322 9.51 1.03 -1.03
N LEU A 323 10.49 0.17 -0.74
CA LEU A 323 11.06 0.03 0.59
C LEU A 323 11.91 1.22 1.01
N THR A 324 12.48 1.97 0.08
CA THR A 324 13.46 3.02 0.38
C THR A 324 12.90 4.44 0.32
N PHE A 325 11.59 4.59 0.54
CA PHE A 325 10.98 5.90 0.79
C PHE A 325 11.26 6.37 2.21
N GLU A 326 11.73 7.62 2.33
CA GLU A 326 11.85 8.30 3.61
C GLU A 326 10.47 8.71 4.14
N ALA A 327 10.27 8.57 5.44
CA ALA A 327 9.08 9.11 6.09
C ALA A 327 9.22 10.63 6.24
N PRO A 328 8.22 11.43 5.83
CA PRO A 328 8.26 12.88 6.01
C PRO A 328 8.42 13.25 7.48
N ALA A 329 9.25 14.26 7.75
CA ALA A 329 9.37 14.81 9.08
C ALA A 329 8.11 15.61 9.45
N GLN A 330 7.75 15.56 10.75
CA GLN A 330 6.66 16.38 11.28
C GLN A 330 6.96 17.88 11.05
N ARG A 331 5.97 18.60 10.55
CA ARG A 331 6.04 20.04 10.25
C ARG A 331 5.44 20.86 11.39
N ASN A 332 5.87 22.12 11.52
CA ASN A 332 5.27 23.07 12.46
C ASN A 332 5.19 22.58 13.93
N LYS A 333 5.99 21.60 14.34
CA LYS A 333 5.92 20.93 15.65
C LYS A 333 6.04 21.88 16.84
N ASP A 334 6.62 23.07 16.62
CA ASP A 334 6.84 24.05 17.69
C ASP A 334 5.71 25.06 17.84
N LYS A 335 4.73 25.06 16.92
CA LYS A 335 3.56 25.94 17.01
C LYS A 335 2.64 25.54 18.17
N PRO A 336 2.09 26.50 18.91
CA PRO A 336 1.21 26.21 20.05
C PRO A 336 0.03 25.31 19.70
N GLU A 337 -0.64 25.57 18.60
CA GLU A 337 -1.79 24.79 18.14
C GLU A 337 -1.43 23.33 17.84
N VAL A 338 -0.23 23.05 17.35
CA VAL A 338 0.25 21.68 17.09
C VAL A 338 0.57 20.96 18.38
N LYS A 339 1.23 21.63 19.35
CA LYS A 339 1.52 21.06 20.69
C LYS A 339 0.26 20.78 21.48
N ASN A 340 -0.71 21.70 21.45
CA ASN A 340 -2.01 21.49 22.09
C ASN A 340 -2.74 20.31 21.42
N GLY A 341 -2.72 20.23 20.09
CA GLY A 341 -3.30 19.15 19.33
C GLY A 341 -2.70 17.78 19.64
N GLU A 342 -1.37 17.69 19.82
CA GLU A 342 -0.70 16.46 20.28
C GLU A 342 -1.19 16.07 21.69
N SER A 343 -1.35 17.04 22.60
CA SER A 343 -1.90 16.79 23.92
C SER A 343 -3.35 16.28 23.86
N HIS A 344 -4.16 16.84 22.96
CA HIS A 344 -5.53 16.38 22.72
C HIS A 344 -5.55 14.98 22.11
N PHE A 345 -4.65 14.67 21.17
CA PHE A 345 -4.52 13.34 20.57
C PHE A 345 -4.24 12.25 21.63
N VAL A 346 -3.38 12.56 22.60
CA VAL A 346 -3.08 11.67 23.73
C VAL A 346 -4.28 11.56 24.69
N SER A 347 -4.84 12.68 25.11
CA SER A 347 -5.90 12.71 26.14
C SER A 347 -7.25 12.14 25.67
N THR A 348 -7.52 12.18 24.38
CA THR A 348 -8.69 11.50 23.78
C THR A 348 -8.54 9.99 23.72
N GLY A 349 -7.29 9.47 23.72
CA GLY A 349 -7.01 8.05 23.60
C GLY A 349 -6.61 7.58 22.19
N CYS A 350 -6.47 8.48 21.21
CA CYS A 350 -6.01 8.12 19.86
C CYS A 350 -4.63 7.42 19.88
N ALA A 351 -3.76 7.85 20.80
CA ALA A 351 -2.41 7.31 20.98
C ALA A 351 -2.40 5.84 21.47
N ALA A 352 -3.53 5.27 21.89
CA ALA A 352 -3.61 3.88 22.34
C ALA A 352 -3.38 2.89 21.17
N CYS A 353 -3.92 3.20 19.98
CA CYS A 353 -3.72 2.45 18.74
C CYS A 353 -2.68 3.15 17.83
N HIS A 354 -2.78 4.46 17.67
CA HIS A 354 -1.80 5.25 16.93
C HIS A 354 -0.57 5.56 17.79
N VAL A 355 0.17 4.50 18.15
CA VAL A 355 1.39 4.58 18.96
C VAL A 355 2.42 5.47 18.27
N SER A 356 2.86 6.51 18.98
CA SER A 356 3.70 7.57 18.38
C SER A 356 5.08 7.07 17.96
N GLU A 357 5.67 6.12 18.69
CA GLU A 357 7.04 5.65 18.45
C GLU A 357 7.13 4.13 18.38
N LEU A 358 7.87 3.66 17.38
CA LEU A 358 8.29 2.27 17.25
C LEU A 358 9.81 2.20 17.09
N ARG A 359 10.39 1.04 17.37
CA ARG A 359 11.81 0.79 17.15
C ARG A 359 12.03 -0.27 16.09
N THR A 360 12.90 0.01 15.13
CA THR A 360 13.29 -0.97 14.13
C THR A 360 14.35 -1.93 14.66
N SER A 361 14.34 -3.16 14.14
CA SER A 361 15.26 -4.22 14.52
C SER A 361 16.71 -3.85 14.17
N LYS A 362 17.67 -4.37 14.95
CA LYS A 362 19.09 -4.33 14.60
C LYS A 362 19.42 -5.16 13.36
N ASN A 363 18.59 -6.16 13.05
CA ASN A 363 18.75 -7.06 11.92
C ASN A 363 17.83 -6.68 10.74
N ALA A 364 17.57 -5.38 10.56
CA ALA A 364 16.79 -4.92 9.41
C ALA A 364 17.47 -5.34 8.08
N HIS A 365 16.64 -5.61 7.07
CA HIS A 365 17.09 -6.06 5.74
C HIS A 365 18.01 -5.07 5.01
N LEU A 366 17.95 -3.78 5.36
CA LEU A 366 18.90 -2.76 4.93
C LEU A 366 19.49 -2.04 6.16
N PRO A 367 20.80 -1.79 6.19
CA PRO A 367 21.46 -1.08 7.31
C PRO A 367 20.85 0.28 7.63
N HIS A 368 20.28 0.95 6.64
CA HIS A 368 19.59 2.24 6.79
C HIS A 368 18.43 2.18 7.80
N PHE A 369 17.77 1.04 7.91
CA PHE A 369 16.62 0.85 8.78
C PHE A 369 16.98 0.28 10.16
N ALA A 370 18.22 -0.15 10.37
CA ALA A 370 18.62 -0.79 11.63
C ALA A 370 18.67 0.17 12.82
N ASN A 371 18.14 -0.26 13.96
CA ASN A 371 18.19 0.47 15.23
C ASN A 371 17.64 1.92 15.18
N ARG A 372 16.59 2.16 14.39
CA ARG A 372 15.96 3.48 14.30
C ARG A 372 14.79 3.59 15.26
N THR A 373 14.64 4.73 15.90
CA THR A 373 13.37 5.18 16.47
C THR A 373 12.60 5.91 15.39
N ILE A 374 11.40 5.45 15.11
CA ILE A 374 10.52 5.97 14.07
C ILE A 374 9.20 6.44 14.68
N LYS A 375 8.55 7.41 14.05
CA LYS A 375 7.28 7.98 14.52
C LYS A 375 6.15 7.74 13.52
N PRO A 376 5.70 6.49 13.37
CA PRO A 376 4.69 6.14 12.37
C PRO A 376 3.26 6.40 12.83
N TYR A 377 3.03 6.56 14.12
CA TYR A 377 1.69 6.67 14.72
C TYR A 377 0.79 5.48 14.32
N THR A 378 1.26 4.28 14.62
CA THR A 378 0.55 2.99 14.42
C THR A 378 1.14 1.95 15.35
N ASP A 379 0.33 0.99 15.76
CA ASP A 379 0.75 -0.23 16.44
C ASP A 379 0.91 -1.43 15.48
N MET A 380 0.47 -1.27 14.22
CA MET A 380 0.44 -2.29 13.18
C MET A 380 -0.52 -3.47 13.48
N LEU A 381 -1.40 -3.34 14.47
CA LEU A 381 -2.34 -4.36 14.90
C LEU A 381 -3.72 -4.17 14.24
N LEU A 382 -4.53 -5.23 14.27
CA LEU A 382 -5.94 -5.21 13.92
C LEU A 382 -6.78 -4.76 15.11
N HIS A 383 -7.78 -3.93 14.83
CA HIS A 383 -8.82 -3.53 15.80
C HIS A 383 -10.19 -3.67 15.17
N ASP A 384 -11.17 -4.08 15.97
CA ASP A 384 -12.58 -4.04 15.60
C ASP A 384 -13.04 -2.57 15.58
N MET A 385 -13.34 -2.07 14.39
CA MET A 385 -13.76 -0.69 14.16
C MET A 385 -15.29 -0.53 14.14
N GLY A 386 -16.01 -1.58 14.53
CA GLY A 386 -17.47 -1.58 14.64
C GLY A 386 -18.20 -1.68 13.30
N PRO A 387 -19.55 -1.78 13.39
CA PRO A 387 -20.38 -2.09 12.22
C PRO A 387 -20.36 -0.99 11.14
N GLU A 388 -20.12 0.26 11.52
CA GLU A 388 -20.12 1.41 10.56
C GLU A 388 -18.95 1.36 9.58
N LEU A 389 -17.82 0.77 9.99
CA LEU A 389 -16.64 0.58 9.13
C LEU A 389 -16.49 -0.86 8.65
N ALA A 390 -17.33 -1.80 9.09
CA ALA A 390 -17.27 -3.18 8.67
C ALA A 390 -17.58 -3.31 7.17
N ASP A 391 -16.80 -4.15 6.48
CA ASP A 391 -17.06 -4.60 5.10
C ASP A 391 -17.66 -6.01 5.05
N GLY A 392 -17.71 -6.71 6.18
CA GLY A 392 -18.22 -8.08 6.31
C GLY A 392 -17.27 -9.15 5.75
N ARG A 393 -16.18 -8.79 5.05
CA ARG A 393 -15.27 -9.73 4.40
C ARG A 393 -14.04 -10.02 5.29
N PRO A 394 -13.84 -11.28 5.71
CA PRO A 394 -12.62 -11.67 6.44
C PRO A 394 -11.40 -11.66 5.52
N ASP A 395 -10.21 -11.58 6.13
CA ASP A 395 -8.92 -11.66 5.42
C ASP A 395 -7.91 -12.35 6.35
N TYR A 396 -7.76 -13.66 6.24
CA TYR A 396 -7.10 -14.54 7.21
C TYR A 396 -7.77 -14.44 8.60
N GLN A 397 -7.03 -14.01 9.64
CA GLN A 397 -7.58 -13.88 10.98
C GLN A 397 -8.31 -12.54 11.24
N ALA A 398 -8.23 -11.63 10.28
CA ALA A 398 -9.00 -10.39 10.35
C ALA A 398 -10.47 -10.65 10.00
N GLY A 399 -11.39 -10.34 10.89
CA GLY A 399 -12.83 -10.39 10.65
C GLY A 399 -13.34 -9.24 9.77
N GLY A 400 -14.64 -9.23 9.50
CA GLY A 400 -15.27 -8.22 8.63
C GLY A 400 -15.25 -6.79 9.18
N ALA A 401 -15.11 -6.61 10.50
CA ALA A 401 -15.00 -5.29 11.14
C ALA A 401 -13.56 -4.88 11.47
N ASP A 402 -12.59 -5.76 11.23
CA ASP A 402 -11.21 -5.55 11.63
C ASP A 402 -10.40 -4.78 10.60
N TRP A 403 -9.68 -3.76 11.07
CA TRP A 403 -8.78 -2.96 10.25
C TRP A 403 -7.45 -2.75 10.97
N ARG A 404 -6.36 -2.82 10.21
CA ARG A 404 -5.03 -2.48 10.73
C ARG A 404 -4.94 -0.99 10.99
N THR A 405 -4.44 -0.59 12.17
CA THR A 405 -4.12 0.80 12.45
C THR A 405 -3.21 1.38 11.37
N ALA A 406 -3.74 2.31 10.58
CA ALA A 406 -2.99 2.93 9.51
C ALA A 406 -1.92 3.89 10.09
N PRO A 407 -0.68 3.91 9.56
CA PRO A 407 0.30 4.90 9.94
C PRO A 407 -0.17 6.31 9.57
N LEU A 408 0.12 7.29 10.46
CA LEU A 408 -0.30 8.68 10.25
C LEU A 408 0.84 9.60 9.81
N TRP A 409 2.11 9.14 9.78
CA TRP A 409 3.20 9.95 9.23
C TRP A 409 2.90 10.37 7.79
N GLY A 410 3.15 11.63 7.50
CA GLY A 410 2.86 12.21 6.18
C GLY A 410 1.37 12.43 5.89
N ILE A 411 0.43 12.07 6.78
CA ILE A 411 -1.02 12.17 6.48
C ILE A 411 -1.45 13.60 6.12
N GLY A 412 -0.86 14.61 6.75
CA GLY A 412 -1.14 16.01 6.43
C GLY A 412 -0.60 16.47 5.07
N LEU A 413 0.25 15.65 4.41
CA LEU A 413 0.73 15.91 3.05
C LEU A 413 -0.16 15.27 1.97
N SER A 414 -1.14 14.47 2.37
CA SER A 414 -1.93 13.66 1.43
C SER A 414 -2.54 14.49 0.30
N LYS A 415 -3.11 15.67 0.61
CA LYS A 415 -3.69 16.57 -0.40
C LYS A 415 -2.64 17.26 -1.30
N GLN A 416 -1.41 17.43 -0.82
CA GLN A 416 -0.31 17.97 -1.62
C GLN A 416 0.21 16.92 -2.60
N VAL A 417 0.24 15.66 -2.17
CA VAL A 417 0.64 14.51 -3.00
C VAL A 417 -0.43 14.18 -4.04
N ASN A 418 -1.70 14.19 -3.63
CA ASN A 418 -2.85 13.96 -4.49
C ASN A 418 -4.01 14.86 -4.04
N ALA A 419 -4.30 15.93 -4.78
CA ALA A 419 -5.34 16.91 -4.44
C ALA A 419 -6.74 16.29 -4.27
N SER A 420 -7.02 15.21 -4.99
CA SER A 420 -8.27 14.45 -4.92
C SER A 420 -8.21 13.26 -3.96
N THR A 421 -7.37 13.30 -2.92
CA THR A 421 -7.27 12.18 -1.96
C THR A 421 -8.47 12.09 -1.04
N SER A 422 -8.74 10.86 -0.57
CA SER A 422 -9.71 10.56 0.47
C SER A 422 -9.11 9.64 1.54
N PHE A 423 -9.82 9.43 2.64
CA PHE A 423 -9.31 8.69 3.80
C PHE A 423 -10.19 7.47 4.10
N LEU A 424 -9.74 6.64 5.04
CA LEU A 424 -10.24 5.31 5.36
C LEU A 424 -10.02 4.29 4.24
N HIS A 425 -10.42 3.03 4.49
CA HIS A 425 -10.12 1.91 3.59
C HIS A 425 -10.83 1.98 2.24
N ASP A 426 -11.99 2.62 2.20
CA ASP A 426 -12.88 2.72 1.03
C ASP A 426 -13.01 4.15 0.49
N GLY A 427 -12.28 5.10 1.06
CA GLY A 427 -12.30 6.48 0.61
C GLY A 427 -13.52 7.29 0.99
N ARG A 428 -14.35 6.82 1.94
CA ARG A 428 -15.58 7.52 2.35
C ARG A 428 -15.34 8.88 3.01
N ALA A 429 -14.23 9.06 3.71
CA ALA A 429 -13.93 10.31 4.40
C ALA A 429 -13.18 11.27 3.48
N ARG A 430 -13.69 12.49 3.32
CA ARG A 430 -13.16 13.55 2.46
C ARG A 430 -12.06 14.37 3.14
N ASN A 431 -11.97 14.28 4.46
CA ASN A 431 -11.01 14.99 5.29
C ASN A 431 -10.74 14.22 6.60
N LEU A 432 -9.79 14.72 7.41
CA LEU A 432 -9.39 14.07 8.65
C LEU A 432 -10.49 14.10 9.71
N GLN A 433 -11.30 15.16 9.78
CA GLN A 433 -12.43 15.26 10.71
C GLN A 433 -13.46 14.16 10.44
N GLU A 434 -13.86 13.96 9.18
CA GLU A 434 -14.76 12.88 8.81
C GLU A 434 -14.15 11.50 9.11
N ALA A 435 -12.85 11.33 8.87
CA ALA A 435 -12.18 10.07 9.20
C ALA A 435 -12.27 9.76 10.69
N ILE A 436 -12.06 10.74 11.58
CA ILE A 436 -12.20 10.57 13.02
C ILE A 436 -13.65 10.22 13.41
N ILE A 437 -14.63 10.89 12.83
CA ILE A 437 -16.06 10.66 13.18
C ILE A 437 -16.50 9.24 12.79
N TRP A 438 -15.93 8.67 11.73
CA TRP A 438 -16.22 7.29 11.31
C TRP A 438 -15.62 6.22 12.25
N HIS A 439 -14.71 6.56 13.16
CA HIS A 439 -14.13 5.60 14.10
C HIS A 439 -15.21 5.04 15.02
N GLY A 440 -15.35 3.72 15.06
CA GLY A 440 -16.32 2.99 15.90
C GLY A 440 -15.64 1.85 16.67
N GLY A 441 -16.39 0.88 17.12
CA GLY A 441 -15.86 -0.29 17.84
C GLY A 441 -14.92 0.10 18.98
N GLU A 442 -13.71 -0.42 18.98
CA GLU A 442 -12.69 -0.13 19.99
C GLU A 442 -12.26 1.36 20.02
N ALA A 443 -12.35 2.06 18.89
CA ALA A 443 -12.02 3.47 18.81
C ALA A 443 -13.18 4.42 19.17
N LYS A 444 -14.39 3.88 19.46
CA LYS A 444 -15.58 4.68 19.74
C LYS A 444 -15.39 5.68 20.88
N ALA A 445 -14.75 5.27 21.97
CA ALA A 445 -14.54 6.15 23.12
C ALA A 445 -13.63 7.36 22.78
N ALA A 446 -12.59 7.15 21.96
CA ALA A 446 -11.72 8.23 21.51
C ALA A 446 -12.47 9.19 20.57
N ARG A 447 -13.25 8.66 19.60
CA ARG A 447 -14.13 9.46 18.76
C ARG A 447 -15.12 10.29 19.56
N ASP A 448 -15.81 9.70 20.54
CA ASP A 448 -16.83 10.40 21.32
C ASP A 448 -16.22 11.55 22.14
N LYS A 449 -14.99 11.37 22.67
CA LYS A 449 -14.24 12.47 23.30
C LYS A 449 -13.90 13.58 22.31
N PHE A 450 -13.45 13.26 21.09
CA PHE A 450 -13.22 14.25 20.03
C PHE A 450 -14.49 15.02 19.70
N VAL A 451 -15.61 14.33 19.54
CA VAL A 451 -16.91 14.95 19.23
C VAL A 451 -17.38 15.89 20.35
N ALA A 452 -17.12 15.55 21.60
CA ALA A 452 -17.49 16.37 22.76
C ALA A 452 -16.57 17.59 22.96
N MET A 453 -15.43 17.68 22.29
CA MET A 453 -14.51 18.81 22.40
C MET A 453 -15.14 20.11 21.88
N PRO A 454 -14.80 21.28 22.49
CA PRO A 454 -15.03 22.57 21.87
C PRO A 454 -14.36 22.66 20.47
N LYS A 455 -14.96 23.39 19.55
CA LYS A 455 -14.47 23.56 18.16
C LYS A 455 -12.99 23.93 18.07
N ALA A 456 -12.53 24.82 18.96
CA ALA A 456 -11.11 25.23 19.01
C ALA A 456 -10.19 24.04 19.27
N GLN A 457 -10.50 23.19 20.24
CA GLN A 457 -9.69 22.00 20.56
C GLN A 457 -9.74 20.96 19.44
N ARG A 458 -10.90 20.76 18.78
CA ARG A 458 -10.97 19.91 17.56
C ARG A 458 -10.05 20.43 16.48
N SER A 459 -10.02 21.76 16.26
CA SER A 459 -9.13 22.38 15.28
C SER A 459 -7.64 22.21 15.62
N GLU A 460 -7.25 22.30 16.90
CA GLU A 460 -5.89 22.04 17.36
C GLU A 460 -5.49 20.57 17.10
N LEU A 461 -6.37 19.60 17.42
CA LEU A 461 -6.10 18.18 17.13
C LEU A 461 -5.94 17.94 15.62
N LEU A 462 -6.76 18.56 14.78
CA LEU A 462 -6.61 18.48 13.33
C LEU A 462 -5.31 19.13 12.86
N ALA A 463 -4.91 20.27 13.43
CA ALA A 463 -3.62 20.92 13.13
C ALA A 463 -2.43 20.02 13.46
N PHE A 464 -2.50 19.26 14.57
CA PHE A 464 -1.50 18.24 14.87
C PHE A 464 -1.44 17.15 13.81
N LEU A 465 -2.58 16.56 13.41
CA LEU A 465 -2.61 15.52 12.35
C LEU A 465 -2.11 16.07 11.00
N GLU A 466 -2.45 17.31 10.67
CA GLU A 466 -1.97 17.97 9.45
C GLU A 466 -0.47 18.31 9.53
N SER A 467 0.12 18.33 10.72
CA SER A 467 1.56 18.53 10.89
C SER A 467 2.38 17.26 10.61
N LEU A 468 1.78 16.11 10.73
CA LEU A 468 2.40 14.78 10.51
C LEU A 468 2.67 14.47 8.98
#